data_482bcbb344352d98586387fbea48d92a
#
_entry.id   482bcbb344352d98586387fbea48d92a
#
_cell.length_a   1.000
_cell.length_b   1.000
_cell.length_c   1.000
_cell.angle_alpha   90.00
_cell.angle_beta   90.00
_cell.angle_gamma   90.00
#
_symmetry.space_group_name_H-M   'P 1'
#
loop_
_entity.id
_entity.type
_entity.pdbx_description
1 polymer ?
#
loop_
_entity_poly.entity_id
_entity_poly.type
_entity_poly.pdbx_seq_one_letter_code
_entity_poly.pdbx_strand_id
1 'polypeptide(L)'
;KIVYLLGKEYLIVTTKSLDKHLQIEDDVIYFASKKSFYSFYHDYLINRAKELCEEKGVEATIKVKRYRSRWGCCKYRTKEIYLNEKLIALPKDFIDYVIYHEISHLIVPNHSPSFYKTLALSCPDYKKYKKEIKKYRLTN
;
A
#
# COMPACT_ATOMS: atom_id res chain seq x y z
N LYS A 1 4.61 1.55 -22.85
CA LYS A 1 5.13 1.85 -21.53
C LYS A 1 4.68 0.78 -20.54
N ILE A 2 5.56 0.38 -19.64
CA ILE A 2 5.32 -0.71 -18.70
C ILE A 2 5.18 -0.15 -17.28
N VAL A 3 4.27 -0.74 -16.51
CA VAL A 3 4.08 -0.40 -15.10
C VAL A 3 3.91 -1.69 -14.29
N TYR A 4 4.33 -1.66 -13.03
CA TYR A 4 4.06 -2.75 -12.09
C TYR A 4 2.84 -2.40 -11.24
N LEU A 5 1.93 -3.36 -11.13
CA LEU A 5 0.73 -3.24 -10.32
C LEU A 5 0.53 -4.53 -9.55
N LEU A 6 0.54 -4.45 -8.22
CA LEU A 6 0.36 -5.60 -7.33
C LEU A 6 1.34 -6.75 -7.63
N GLY A 7 2.59 -6.38 -7.93
CA GLY A 7 3.65 -7.34 -8.20
C GLY A 7 3.69 -7.89 -9.62
N LYS A 8 2.80 -7.45 -10.48
CA LYS A 8 2.72 -7.92 -11.87
C LYS A 8 3.00 -6.78 -12.85
N GLU A 9 3.66 -7.13 -13.95
CA GLU A 9 3.99 -6.19 -15.01
C GLU A 9 2.82 -6.05 -16.00
N TYR A 10 2.50 -4.82 -16.35
CA TYR A 10 1.43 -4.49 -17.29
C TYR A 10 1.91 -3.49 -18.32
N LEU A 11 1.38 -3.63 -19.54
CA LEU A 11 1.49 -2.59 -20.56
C LEU A 11 0.38 -1.58 -20.30
N ILE A 12 0.67 -0.29 -20.36
CA ILE A 12 -0.34 0.74 -20.16
C ILE A 12 -0.70 1.43 -21.46
N VAL A 13 -1.99 1.62 -21.67
CA VAL A 13 -2.55 2.25 -22.86
C VAL A 13 -3.57 3.31 -22.46
N THR A 14 -3.38 4.53 -22.96
CA THR A 14 -4.34 5.62 -22.77
C THR A 14 -5.41 5.54 -23.85
N THR A 15 -6.68 5.60 -23.46
CA THR A 15 -7.79 5.60 -24.41
C THR A 15 -8.93 6.49 -23.91
N LYS A 16 -9.55 7.24 -24.82
CA LYS A 16 -10.66 8.14 -24.48
C LYS A 16 -12.03 7.49 -24.60
N SER A 17 -12.09 6.26 -25.09
CA SER A 17 -13.36 5.59 -25.41
C SER A 17 -13.86 4.62 -24.33
N LEU A 18 -13.32 4.70 -23.11
CA LEU A 18 -13.73 3.82 -22.04
C LEU A 18 -14.99 4.30 -21.33
N ASP A 19 -15.94 3.39 -21.12
CA ASP A 19 -17.10 3.62 -20.28
C ASP A 19 -16.70 3.78 -18.81
N LYS A 20 -15.61 3.14 -18.42
CA LYS A 20 -15.01 3.25 -17.08
C LYS A 20 -13.66 3.95 -17.19
N HIS A 21 -13.27 4.66 -16.14
CA HIS A 21 -12.00 5.38 -16.12
C HIS A 21 -10.78 4.49 -16.22
N LEU A 22 -10.90 3.21 -15.86
CA LEU A 22 -9.82 2.25 -15.91
C LEU A 22 -10.36 0.85 -16.14
N GLN A 23 -9.71 0.11 -17.03
CA GLN A 23 -10.07 -1.26 -17.35
C GLN A 23 -8.79 -2.09 -17.49
N ILE A 24 -8.79 -3.29 -16.92
CA ILE A 24 -7.67 -4.21 -17.00
C ILE A 24 -8.12 -5.44 -17.79
N GLU A 25 -7.41 -5.75 -18.88
CA GLU A 25 -7.61 -6.95 -19.67
C GLU A 25 -6.27 -7.64 -19.87
N ASP A 26 -6.15 -8.89 -19.43
CA ASP A 26 -4.92 -9.67 -19.49
C ASP A 26 -3.75 -8.88 -18.87
N ASP A 27 -2.74 -8.59 -19.67
CA ASP A 27 -1.54 -7.87 -19.21
C ASP A 27 -1.54 -6.39 -19.61
N VAL A 28 -2.70 -5.85 -19.96
CA VAL A 28 -2.85 -4.47 -20.41
C VAL A 28 -3.78 -3.70 -19.49
N ILE A 29 -3.35 -2.50 -19.12
CA ILE A 29 -4.20 -1.57 -18.37
C ILE A 29 -4.60 -0.44 -19.32
N TYR A 30 -5.88 -0.29 -19.53
CA TYR A 30 -6.46 0.81 -20.30
C TYR A 30 -6.98 1.85 -19.33
N PHE A 31 -6.60 3.11 -19.52
CA PHE A 31 -7.09 4.18 -18.67
C PHE A 31 -7.41 5.44 -19.49
N ALA A 32 -8.42 6.19 -19.03
CA ALA A 32 -8.89 7.38 -19.73
C ALA A 32 -7.94 8.56 -19.54
N SER A 33 -7.31 8.68 -18.38
CA SER A 33 -6.40 9.77 -18.05
C SER A 33 -5.43 9.37 -16.95
N LYS A 34 -4.36 10.14 -16.79
CA LYS A 34 -3.43 9.94 -15.65
C LYS A 34 -4.17 10.07 -14.33
N LYS A 35 -5.15 10.96 -14.26
CA LYS A 35 -5.95 11.16 -13.05
C LYS A 35 -6.75 9.92 -12.69
N SER A 36 -7.35 9.23 -13.67
CA SER A 36 -8.10 8.00 -13.41
C SER A 36 -7.20 6.86 -12.93
N PHE A 37 -5.99 6.75 -13.51
CA PHE A 37 -5.02 5.77 -13.05
C PHE A 37 -4.57 6.07 -11.62
N TYR A 38 -4.28 7.33 -11.34
CA TYR A 38 -3.87 7.81 -10.01
C TYR A 38 -4.95 7.52 -8.97
N SER A 39 -6.21 7.83 -9.28
CA SER A 39 -7.34 7.56 -8.39
C SER A 39 -7.48 6.08 -8.08
N PHE A 40 -7.28 5.23 -9.09
CA PHE A 40 -7.40 3.78 -8.92
C PHE A 40 -6.46 3.26 -7.83
N TYR A 41 -5.16 3.54 -7.93
CA TYR A 41 -4.23 2.98 -6.98
C TYR A 41 -4.27 3.66 -5.60
N HIS A 42 -4.63 4.94 -5.56
CA HIS A 42 -4.87 5.61 -4.28
C HIS A 42 -6.06 4.98 -3.55
N ASP A 43 -7.18 4.78 -4.27
CA ASP A 43 -8.36 4.16 -3.70
C ASP A 43 -8.09 2.73 -3.24
N TYR A 44 -7.33 1.97 -4.02
CA TYR A 44 -6.96 0.62 -3.63
C TYR A 44 -6.22 0.61 -2.29
N LEU A 45 -5.20 1.43 -2.14
CA LEU A 45 -4.38 1.49 -0.92
C LEU A 45 -5.21 1.96 0.28
N ILE A 46 -6.02 3.00 0.10
CA ILE A 46 -6.86 3.54 1.17
C ILE A 46 -7.90 2.51 1.61
N ASN A 47 -8.59 1.88 0.67
CA ASN A 47 -9.62 0.90 0.98
C ASN A 47 -9.03 -0.33 1.65
N ARG A 48 -7.86 -0.80 1.19
CA ARG A 48 -7.20 -1.95 1.81
C ARG A 48 -6.79 -1.64 3.24
N ALA A 49 -6.22 -0.44 3.48
CA ALA A 49 -5.85 -0.04 4.83
C ALA A 49 -7.06 0.07 5.76
N LYS A 50 -8.19 0.58 5.25
CA LYS A 50 -9.43 0.66 6.02
C LYS A 50 -9.96 -0.72 6.39
N GLU A 51 -9.93 -1.67 5.45
CA GLU A 51 -10.32 -3.05 5.71
C GLU A 51 -9.50 -3.67 6.84
N LEU A 52 -8.17 -3.50 6.79
CA LEU A 52 -7.28 -4.07 7.79
C LEU A 52 -7.43 -3.37 9.15
N CYS A 53 -7.66 -2.07 9.17
CA CYS A 53 -7.97 -1.34 10.40
C CYS A 53 -9.26 -1.87 11.05
N GLU A 54 -10.28 -2.07 10.25
CA GLU A 54 -11.56 -2.61 10.72
C GLU A 54 -11.39 -4.02 11.28
N GLU A 55 -10.63 -4.87 10.60
CA GLU A 55 -10.29 -6.22 11.06
C GLU A 55 -9.65 -6.21 12.45
N LYS A 56 -8.80 -5.20 12.71
CA LYS A 56 -8.10 -5.06 13.99
C LYS A 56 -8.86 -4.22 15.03
N GLY A 57 -10.02 -3.71 14.68
CA GLY A 57 -10.81 -2.90 15.58
C GLY A 57 -10.17 -1.55 15.93
N VAL A 58 -9.38 -1.00 15.01
CA VAL A 58 -8.73 0.31 15.19
C VAL A 58 -9.29 1.31 14.19
N GLU A 59 -9.30 2.57 14.58
CA GLU A 59 -9.70 3.66 13.71
C GLU A 59 -8.48 4.53 13.38
N ALA A 60 -8.34 4.86 12.11
CA ALA A 60 -7.27 5.73 11.65
C ALA A 60 -7.70 6.47 10.38
N THR A 61 -7.16 7.66 10.20
CA THR A 61 -7.28 8.38 8.95
C THR A 61 -6.16 7.88 8.02
N ILE A 62 -6.53 7.44 6.83
CA ILE A 62 -5.57 6.88 5.88
C ILE A 62 -5.32 7.91 4.78
N LYS A 63 -4.06 8.19 4.54
CA LYS A 63 -3.63 9.10 3.47
C LYS A 63 -2.54 8.44 2.62
N VAL A 64 -2.53 8.74 1.35
CA VAL A 64 -1.51 8.25 0.40
C VAL A 64 -0.67 9.44 -0.05
N LYS A 65 0.64 9.30 0.05
CA LYS A 65 1.61 10.32 -0.33
C LYS A 65 2.77 9.70 -1.07
N ARG A 66 3.60 10.54 -1.67
CA ARG A 66 4.85 10.10 -2.27
C ARG A 66 6.00 10.34 -1.29
N TYR A 67 6.73 9.28 -0.97
CA TYR A 67 7.93 9.35 -0.11
C TYR A 67 9.14 8.83 -0.86
N ARG A 68 10.32 9.37 -0.53
CA ARG A 68 11.58 8.95 -1.14
C ARG A 68 12.15 7.69 -0.49
N SER A 69 12.03 7.57 0.83
CA SER A 69 12.79 6.59 1.61
C SER A 69 11.98 5.76 2.59
N ARG A 70 10.67 5.84 2.55
CA ARG A 70 9.82 5.03 3.43
C ARG A 70 8.58 4.54 2.71
N TRP A 71 8.13 3.35 3.08
CA TRP A 71 6.90 2.77 2.53
C TRP A 71 5.64 3.26 3.24
N GLY A 72 5.77 3.63 4.50
CA GLY A 72 4.65 4.14 5.28
C GLY A 72 5.11 4.92 6.48
N CYS A 73 4.16 5.55 7.15
CA CYS A 73 4.39 6.34 8.35
C CYS A 73 3.11 6.34 9.18
N CYS A 74 3.27 6.34 10.49
CA CYS A 74 2.14 6.43 11.41
C CYS A 74 2.35 7.62 12.33
N LYS A 75 1.35 8.49 12.37
CA LYS A 75 1.29 9.57 13.37
C LYS A 75 0.41 9.07 14.50
N TYR A 76 1.03 8.48 15.47
CA TYR A 76 0.39 7.83 16.60
C TYR A 76 -0.61 8.73 17.33
N ARG A 77 -0.23 9.98 17.62
CA ARG A 77 -1.06 10.87 18.42
C ARG A 77 -2.34 11.32 17.71
N THR A 78 -2.28 11.50 16.41
CA THR A 78 -3.42 11.93 15.61
C THR A 78 -4.14 10.76 14.95
N LYS A 79 -3.64 9.54 15.11
CA LYS A 79 -4.17 8.32 14.51
C LYS A 79 -4.26 8.43 13.00
N GLU A 80 -3.16 8.87 12.39
CA GLU A 80 -3.05 8.96 10.94
C GLU A 80 -2.04 7.95 10.43
N ILE A 81 -2.41 7.23 9.36
CA ILE A 81 -1.51 6.33 8.64
C ILE A 81 -1.28 6.92 7.25
N TYR A 82 -0.03 7.06 6.90
CA TYR A 82 0.40 7.52 5.58
C TYR A 82 1.03 6.37 4.83
N LEU A 83 0.58 6.11 3.60
CA LEU A 83 1.11 5.05 2.75
C LEU A 83 1.78 5.67 1.53
N ASN A 84 2.92 5.12 1.14
CA ASN A 84 3.60 5.55 -0.07
C ASN A 84 2.82 5.04 -1.28
N GLU A 85 2.51 5.92 -2.22
CA GLU A 85 1.80 5.53 -3.45
C GLU A 85 2.52 4.45 -4.24
N LYS A 86 3.85 4.34 -4.11
CA LYS A 86 4.66 3.32 -4.79
C LYS A 86 4.38 1.90 -4.31
N LEU A 87 3.68 1.76 -3.17
CA LEU A 87 3.26 0.45 -2.67
C LEU A 87 2.42 -0.32 -3.68
N ILE A 88 1.70 0.39 -4.53
CA ILE A 88 0.81 -0.26 -5.50
C ILE A 88 1.56 -1.21 -6.45
N ALA A 89 2.85 -0.99 -6.64
CA ALA A 89 3.67 -1.84 -7.50
C ALA A 89 4.04 -3.19 -6.85
N LEU A 90 3.96 -3.28 -5.53
CA LEU A 90 4.39 -4.46 -4.78
C LEU A 90 3.31 -5.55 -4.77
N PRO A 91 3.71 -6.82 -4.58
CA PRO A 91 2.75 -7.89 -4.31
C PRO A 91 1.86 -7.54 -3.11
N LYS A 92 0.63 -8.03 -3.12
CA LYS A 92 -0.36 -7.75 -2.08
C LYS A 92 0.15 -8.05 -0.67
N ASP A 93 0.91 -9.12 -0.50
CA ASP A 93 1.45 -9.51 0.80
C ASP A 93 2.35 -8.44 1.40
N PHE A 94 3.15 -7.78 0.57
CA PHE A 94 4.03 -6.69 1.03
C PHE A 94 3.21 -5.45 1.38
N ILE A 95 2.18 -5.16 0.61
CA ILE A 95 1.27 -4.05 0.90
C ILE A 95 0.63 -4.27 2.26
N ASP A 96 0.08 -5.45 2.50
CA ASP A 96 -0.55 -5.80 3.77
C ASP A 96 0.45 -5.74 4.92
N TYR A 97 1.68 -6.23 4.71
CA TYR A 97 2.74 -6.15 5.72
C TYR A 97 3.00 -4.70 6.15
N VAL A 98 3.14 -3.78 5.19
CA VAL A 98 3.37 -2.37 5.49
C VAL A 98 2.19 -1.78 6.26
N ILE A 99 0.97 -2.09 5.83
CA ILE A 99 -0.23 -1.60 6.50
C ILE A 99 -0.29 -2.12 7.95
N TYR A 100 -0.06 -3.42 8.17
CA TYR A 100 -0.04 -3.99 9.51
C TYR A 100 1.06 -3.40 10.38
N HIS A 101 2.21 -3.07 9.77
CA HIS A 101 3.30 -2.39 10.47
C HIS A 101 2.83 -1.03 11.01
N GLU A 102 2.16 -0.23 10.18
CA GLU A 102 1.66 1.07 10.61
C GLU A 102 0.52 0.95 11.60
N ILE A 103 -0.39 -0.01 11.42
CA ILE A 103 -1.46 -0.27 12.39
C ILE A 103 -0.87 -0.64 13.76
N SER A 104 0.19 -1.44 13.78
CA SER A 104 0.85 -1.82 15.02
C SER A 104 1.42 -0.61 15.75
N HIS A 105 1.85 0.43 15.04
CA HIS A 105 2.28 1.69 15.64
C HIS A 105 1.16 2.49 16.30
N LEU A 106 -0.07 2.26 15.93
CA LEU A 106 -1.20 2.87 16.65
C LEU A 106 -1.35 2.29 18.05
N ILE A 107 -0.83 1.09 18.26
CA ILE A 107 -0.89 0.37 19.54
C ILE A 107 0.41 0.55 20.31
N VAL A 108 1.56 0.36 19.65
CA VAL A 108 2.90 0.46 20.23
C VAL A 108 3.74 1.41 19.37
N PRO A 109 3.94 2.67 19.81
CA PRO A 109 4.61 3.70 18.99
C PRO A 109 6.06 3.40 18.60
N ASN A 110 6.80 2.68 19.45
CA ASN A 110 8.22 2.38 19.21
C ASN A 110 8.41 0.96 18.68
N HIS A 111 9.60 0.69 18.16
CA HIS A 111 9.96 -0.66 17.65
C HIS A 111 10.50 -1.55 18.77
N SER A 112 9.79 -1.60 19.90
CA SER A 112 10.11 -2.46 21.04
C SER A 112 9.71 -3.92 20.78
N PRO A 113 10.10 -4.86 21.67
CA PRO A 113 9.60 -6.23 21.57
C PRO A 113 8.07 -6.31 21.55
N SER A 114 7.38 -5.44 22.28
CA SER A 114 5.91 -5.37 22.27
C SER A 114 5.35 -5.02 20.90
N PHE A 115 6.02 -4.15 20.16
CA PHE A 115 5.64 -3.80 18.78
C PHE A 115 5.67 -5.05 17.89
N TYR A 116 6.77 -5.80 17.94
CA TYR A 116 6.91 -7.00 17.09
C TYR A 116 5.97 -8.11 17.49
N LYS A 117 5.63 -8.24 18.78
CA LYS A 117 4.58 -9.17 19.21
C LYS A 117 3.24 -8.80 18.63
N THR A 118 2.90 -7.50 18.66
CA THR A 118 1.65 -6.99 18.09
C THR A 118 1.62 -7.23 16.59
N LEU A 119 2.69 -6.91 15.89
CA LEU A 119 2.80 -7.12 14.44
C LEU A 119 2.66 -8.61 14.10
N ALA A 120 3.29 -9.49 14.86
CA ALA A 120 3.25 -10.94 14.61
C ALA A 120 1.85 -11.54 14.73
N LEU A 121 0.96 -10.93 15.51
CA LEU A 121 -0.43 -11.38 15.61
C LEU A 121 -1.17 -11.23 14.28
N SER A 122 -0.84 -10.19 13.53
CA SER A 122 -1.46 -9.92 12.23
C SER A 122 -0.65 -10.49 11.07
N CYS A 123 0.67 -10.50 11.22
CA CYS A 123 1.59 -10.88 10.17
C CYS A 123 2.67 -11.79 10.77
N PRO A 124 2.39 -13.11 10.95
CA PRO A 124 3.35 -14.04 11.54
C PRO A 124 4.68 -14.08 10.79
N ASP A 125 4.65 -13.87 9.48
CA ASP A 125 5.83 -13.91 8.61
C ASP A 125 6.51 -12.54 8.44
N TYR A 126 6.28 -11.61 9.37
CA TYR A 126 6.79 -10.23 9.25
C TYR A 126 8.30 -10.16 9.03
N LYS A 127 9.06 -11.09 9.61
CA LYS A 127 10.53 -11.12 9.46
C LYS A 127 10.93 -11.34 8.00
N LYS A 128 10.20 -12.22 7.32
CA LYS A 128 10.41 -12.49 5.89
C LYS A 128 10.15 -11.23 5.06
N TYR A 129 9.01 -10.59 5.27
CA TYR A 129 8.64 -9.38 4.54
C TYR A 129 9.58 -8.21 4.87
N LYS A 130 9.94 -8.06 6.12
CA LYS A 130 10.90 -7.03 6.55
C LYS A 130 12.23 -7.15 5.81
N LYS A 131 12.71 -8.38 5.62
CA LYS A 131 13.95 -8.65 4.90
C LYS A 131 13.78 -8.47 3.39
N GLU A 132 12.72 -9.06 2.82
CA GLU A 132 12.52 -9.11 1.38
C GLU A 132 12.06 -7.80 0.76
N ILE A 133 11.39 -6.94 1.52
CA ILE A 133 10.93 -5.65 1.00
C ILE A 133 12.10 -4.76 0.53
N LYS A 134 13.27 -5.00 1.05
CA LYS A 134 14.49 -4.27 0.67
C LYS A 134 14.87 -4.48 -0.79
N LYS A 135 14.36 -5.54 -1.44
CA LYS A 135 14.56 -5.81 -2.86
C LYS A 135 13.85 -4.76 -3.73
N TYR A 136 12.78 -4.19 -3.21
CA TYR A 136 11.99 -3.18 -3.90
C TYR A 136 12.53 -1.81 -3.53
N ARG A 137 13.25 -1.19 -4.45
CA ARG A 137 13.87 0.10 -4.19
C ARG A 137 12.88 1.24 -4.34
N LEU A 138 12.93 2.16 -3.40
CA LEU A 138 12.21 3.42 -3.50
C LEU A 138 13.05 4.36 -4.36
N THR A 139 12.72 4.45 -5.65
CA THR A 139 13.36 5.37 -6.58
C THR A 139 12.46 6.55 -6.87
N ASN A 140 13.07 7.66 -7.19
CA ASN A 140 12.36 8.86 -7.57
C ASN A 140 11.78 8.77 -8.97
#